data_8a43d0bffa1d12347266850287161845
#
_entry.id   8a43d0bffa1d12347266850287161845
#
_cell.length_a   1.000
_cell.length_b   1.000
_cell.length_c   1.000
_cell.angle_alpha   90.00
_cell.angle_beta   90.00
_cell.angle_gamma   90.00
#
_symmetry.space_group_name_H-M   'P 1'
#
loop_
_entity.id
_entity.type
_entity.pdbx_description
1 polymer ?
#
loop_
_entity_poly.entity_id
_entity_poly.type
_entity_poly.pdbx_seq_one_letter_code
_entity_poly.pdbx_strand_id
1 'polypeptide(L)'
;MKLVRSTLSDVPIIMGFIHDAQVYLASLKIDQWQDGYPDEEKIKLDISNNDSYVVVDDTETIIGTTVFTTKKEQAYKTIKGKWITNENTDYGVIHRLAVGSQYRKLGFSRFVFDECHKRLKLQDINSLRIDTHEGNKGMQHLLKQFGYVYCGIILLESGDERL
;
A
#
# COMPACT_ATOMS: atom_id res chain seq x y z
N MET A 1 -13.17 7.28 -11.04
CA MET A 1 -12.29 7.37 -9.84
C MET A 1 -11.08 8.25 -10.13
N LYS A 2 -10.59 9.00 -9.14
CA LYS A 2 -9.38 9.83 -9.19
C LYS A 2 -8.50 9.56 -7.97
N LEU A 3 -7.16 9.57 -8.14
CA LEU A 3 -6.18 9.45 -7.06
C LEU A 3 -5.68 10.86 -6.70
N VAL A 4 -6.07 11.35 -5.52
CA VAL A 4 -5.84 12.72 -5.05
C VAL A 4 -4.94 12.70 -3.81
N ARG A 5 -4.04 13.69 -3.65
CA ARG A 5 -3.24 13.79 -2.42
C ARG A 5 -4.14 14.03 -1.22
N SER A 6 -3.87 13.29 -0.16
CA SER A 6 -4.58 13.48 1.11
C SER A 6 -4.17 14.77 1.80
N THR A 7 -5.08 15.30 2.58
CA THR A 7 -4.88 16.43 3.48
C THR A 7 -5.14 16.03 4.94
N LEU A 8 -4.78 16.87 5.89
CA LEU A 8 -5.03 16.59 7.32
C LEU A 8 -6.52 16.44 7.64
N SER A 9 -7.41 17.08 6.86
CA SER A 9 -8.86 16.92 7.02
C SER A 9 -9.37 15.52 6.63
N ASP A 10 -8.57 14.76 5.87
CA ASP A 10 -8.95 13.41 5.44
C ASP A 10 -8.56 12.33 6.46
N VAL A 11 -7.76 12.70 7.49
CA VAL A 11 -7.26 11.74 8.51
C VAL A 11 -8.38 10.93 9.15
N PRO A 12 -9.52 11.50 9.59
CA PRO A 12 -10.58 10.70 10.22
C PRO A 12 -11.16 9.63 9.28
N ILE A 13 -11.37 9.95 8.00
CA ILE A 13 -11.92 8.98 7.04
C ILE A 13 -10.89 7.93 6.67
N ILE A 14 -9.62 8.32 6.53
CA ILE A 14 -8.50 7.37 6.29
C ILE A 14 -8.40 6.37 7.45
N MET A 15 -8.45 6.84 8.69
CA MET A 15 -8.42 5.97 9.87
C MET A 15 -9.62 5.01 9.92
N GLY A 16 -10.80 5.44 9.43
CA GLY A 16 -11.94 4.55 9.25
C GLY A 16 -11.65 3.38 8.31
N PHE A 17 -11.02 3.64 7.16
CA PHE A 17 -10.62 2.58 6.21
C PHE A 17 -9.52 1.67 6.77
N ILE A 18 -8.58 2.22 7.52
CA ILE A 18 -7.53 1.45 8.22
C ILE A 18 -8.17 0.54 9.25
N HIS A 19 -9.09 1.04 10.07
CA HIS A 19 -9.81 0.24 11.06
C HIS A 19 -10.60 -0.90 10.40
N ASP A 20 -11.35 -0.63 9.33
CA ASP A 20 -12.05 -1.68 8.56
C ASP A 20 -11.09 -2.77 8.07
N ALA A 21 -9.89 -2.37 7.64
CA ALA A 21 -8.87 -3.32 7.19
C ALA A 21 -8.27 -4.12 8.35
N GLN A 22 -8.01 -3.50 9.51
CA GLN A 22 -7.55 -4.17 10.74
C GLN A 22 -8.57 -5.21 11.20
N VAL A 23 -9.85 -4.85 11.29
CA VAL A 23 -10.94 -5.78 11.65
C VAL A 23 -11.01 -6.95 10.68
N TYR A 24 -10.88 -6.68 9.38
CA TYR A 24 -10.88 -7.73 8.36
C TYR A 24 -9.69 -8.69 8.50
N LEU A 25 -8.48 -8.18 8.69
CA LEU A 25 -7.28 -9.00 8.88
C LEU A 25 -7.39 -9.84 10.17
N ALA A 26 -7.87 -9.24 11.27
CA ALA A 26 -8.13 -9.97 12.52
C ALA A 26 -9.12 -11.13 12.34
N SER A 27 -10.19 -10.92 11.55
CA SER A 27 -11.17 -11.97 11.24
C SER A 27 -10.58 -13.17 10.51
N LEU A 28 -9.48 -12.94 9.78
CA LEU A 28 -8.70 -13.97 9.08
C LEU A 28 -7.56 -14.55 9.94
N LYS A 29 -7.44 -14.12 11.22
CA LYS A 29 -6.35 -14.48 12.13
C LYS A 29 -4.96 -14.09 11.61
N ILE A 30 -4.89 -12.98 10.89
CA ILE A 30 -3.66 -12.38 10.40
C ILE A 30 -3.29 -11.27 11.36
N ASP A 31 -2.08 -11.30 11.92
CA ASP A 31 -1.60 -10.32 12.90
C ASP A 31 -1.08 -9.01 12.29
N GLN A 32 -1.07 -8.90 10.95
CA GLN A 32 -0.75 -7.65 10.26
C GLN A 32 -1.66 -6.51 10.75
N TRP A 33 -1.05 -5.41 11.21
CA TRP A 33 -1.74 -4.21 11.71
C TRP A 33 -2.54 -4.41 13.01
N GLN A 34 -2.20 -5.40 13.84
CA GLN A 34 -2.93 -5.71 15.07
C GLN A 34 -2.28 -5.11 16.34
N ASP A 35 -1.12 -4.49 16.20
CA ASP A 35 -0.33 -3.83 17.25
C ASP A 35 -0.60 -2.32 17.39
N GLY A 36 -1.70 -1.83 16.79
CA GLY A 36 -2.05 -0.40 16.74
C GLY A 36 -1.46 0.34 15.53
N TYR A 37 -0.65 -0.32 14.70
CA TYR A 37 -0.15 0.24 13.45
C TYR A 37 -1.13 -0.06 12.28
N PRO A 38 -1.27 0.83 11.29
CA PRO A 38 -0.84 2.23 11.31
C PRO A 38 -1.78 3.07 12.19
N ASP A 39 -1.22 3.96 12.94
CA ASP A 39 -1.92 4.93 13.77
C ASP A 39 -2.13 6.29 13.06
N GLU A 40 -2.82 7.19 13.74
CA GLU A 40 -3.11 8.53 13.22
C GLU A 40 -1.83 9.35 12.96
N GLU A 41 -0.83 9.23 13.82
CA GLU A 41 0.44 9.95 13.67
C GLU A 41 1.20 9.48 12.43
N LYS A 42 1.15 8.16 12.15
CA LYS A 42 1.73 7.62 10.93
C LYS A 42 1.04 8.16 9.67
N ILE A 43 -0.29 8.27 9.69
CA ILE A 43 -1.05 8.84 8.55
C ILE A 43 -0.71 10.33 8.37
N LYS A 44 -0.62 11.11 9.45
CA LYS A 44 -0.20 12.52 9.39
C LYS A 44 1.22 12.67 8.82
N LEU A 45 2.13 11.79 9.21
CA LEU A 45 3.49 11.76 8.68
C LEU A 45 3.50 11.46 7.17
N ASP A 46 2.71 10.49 6.70
CA ASP A 46 2.60 10.18 5.28
C ASP A 46 2.02 11.36 4.47
N ILE A 47 1.06 12.09 5.04
CA ILE A 47 0.51 13.31 4.45
C ILE A 47 1.59 14.40 4.38
N SER A 48 2.31 14.65 5.46
CA SER A 48 3.38 15.66 5.51
C SER A 48 4.51 15.37 4.52
N ASN A 49 4.79 14.10 4.28
CA ASN A 49 5.75 13.62 3.30
C ASN A 49 5.24 13.71 1.84
N ASN A 50 3.98 14.08 1.63
CA ASN A 50 3.29 14.05 0.34
C ASN A 50 3.20 12.66 -0.29
N ASP A 51 3.21 11.60 0.50
CA ASP A 51 3.15 10.21 0.05
C ASP A 51 1.74 9.59 0.21
N SER A 52 0.83 10.25 0.96
CA SER A 52 -0.53 9.78 1.21
C SER A 52 -1.52 10.26 0.15
N TYR A 53 -2.41 9.35 -0.27
CA TYR A 53 -3.45 9.61 -1.26
C TYR A 53 -4.78 9.02 -0.83
N VAL A 54 -5.86 9.68 -1.23
CA VAL A 54 -7.21 9.15 -1.20
C VAL A 54 -7.71 8.88 -2.62
N VAL A 55 -8.57 7.91 -2.76
CA VAL A 55 -9.31 7.68 -4.01
C VAL A 55 -10.71 8.23 -3.86
N VAL A 56 -11.10 9.10 -4.77
CA VAL A 56 -12.45 9.64 -4.86
C VAL A 56 -13.18 9.03 -6.05
N ASP A 57 -14.45 8.76 -5.90
CA ASP A 57 -15.32 8.28 -6.98
C ASP A 57 -15.86 9.44 -7.84
N ASP A 58 -16.76 9.14 -8.75
CA ASP A 58 -17.34 10.13 -9.66
C ASP A 58 -18.33 11.06 -8.97
N THR A 59 -18.72 10.77 -7.73
CA THR A 59 -19.54 11.64 -6.84
C THR A 59 -18.71 12.47 -5.87
N GLU A 60 -17.38 12.49 -6.05
CA GLU A 60 -16.41 13.13 -5.15
C GLU A 60 -16.40 12.52 -3.72
N THR A 61 -16.90 11.30 -3.58
CA THR A 61 -16.86 10.56 -2.31
C THR A 61 -15.52 9.85 -2.16
N ILE A 62 -14.85 10.01 -1.00
CA ILE A 62 -13.64 9.26 -0.67
C ILE A 62 -14.02 7.81 -0.38
N ILE A 63 -13.46 6.87 -1.14
CA ILE A 63 -13.79 5.44 -1.08
C ILE A 63 -12.65 4.55 -0.56
N GLY A 64 -11.45 5.10 -0.44
CA GLY A 64 -10.29 4.38 0.08
C GLY A 64 -9.03 5.23 0.08
N THR A 65 -7.95 4.64 0.55
CA THR A 65 -6.65 5.29 0.74
C THR A 65 -5.50 4.40 0.29
N THR A 66 -4.36 5.04 0.02
CA THR A 66 -3.07 4.37 -0.22
C THR A 66 -1.92 5.33 0.07
N VAL A 67 -0.77 4.78 0.37
CA VAL A 67 0.50 5.51 0.34
C VAL A 67 1.28 5.06 -0.89
N PHE A 68 1.77 6.02 -1.64
CA PHE A 68 2.62 5.79 -2.80
C PHE A 68 3.83 6.71 -2.73
N THR A 69 5.03 6.13 -2.79
CA THR A 69 6.30 6.85 -2.70
C THR A 69 7.33 6.29 -3.66
N THR A 70 8.34 7.11 -4.01
CA THR A 70 9.54 6.68 -4.74
C THR A 70 10.78 6.77 -3.85
N LYS A 71 10.60 7.02 -2.55
CA LYS A 71 11.69 6.98 -1.57
C LYS A 71 12.16 5.55 -1.36
N LYS A 72 13.47 5.40 -1.17
CA LYS A 72 14.05 4.06 -0.90
C LYS A 72 13.64 3.59 0.50
N GLU A 73 13.08 2.39 0.57
CA GLU A 73 12.71 1.76 1.84
C GLU A 73 13.91 1.07 2.47
N GLN A 74 14.14 1.33 3.76
CA GLN A 74 15.24 0.72 4.49
C GLN A 74 15.12 -0.81 4.56
N ALA A 75 13.90 -1.30 4.82
CA ALA A 75 13.60 -2.74 4.87
C ALA A 75 13.89 -3.47 3.55
N TYR A 76 13.85 -2.76 2.41
CA TYR A 76 14.07 -3.34 1.09
C TYR A 76 15.54 -3.44 0.68
N LYS A 77 16.48 -2.94 1.52
CA LYS A 77 17.91 -3.06 1.27
C LYS A 77 18.42 -4.50 1.47
N THR A 78 17.77 -5.23 2.38
CA THR A 78 18.13 -6.61 2.68
C THR A 78 16.94 -7.51 2.41
N ILE A 79 17.11 -8.50 1.54
CA ILE A 79 16.07 -9.45 1.17
C ILE A 79 16.61 -10.87 1.23
N LYS A 80 15.89 -11.78 1.86
CA LYS A 80 16.11 -13.22 1.74
C LYS A 80 15.51 -13.70 0.40
N GLY A 81 16.26 -13.56 -0.67
CA GLY A 81 15.83 -13.74 -2.04
C GLY A 81 16.56 -12.78 -2.97
N LYS A 82 15.91 -12.35 -4.05
CA LYS A 82 16.53 -11.44 -5.01
C LYS A 82 15.49 -10.57 -5.71
N TRP A 83 15.70 -9.26 -5.70
CA TRP A 83 14.94 -8.35 -6.55
C TRP A 83 15.18 -8.64 -8.04
N ILE A 84 14.16 -8.47 -8.87
CA ILE A 84 14.29 -8.62 -10.34
C ILE A 84 15.17 -7.52 -10.93
N THR A 85 15.07 -6.31 -10.35
CA THR A 85 15.84 -5.13 -10.76
C THR A 85 17.11 -5.00 -9.93
N ASN A 86 18.13 -4.31 -10.47
CA ASN A 86 19.38 -4.04 -9.77
C ASN A 86 19.14 -3.21 -8.49
N GLU A 87 20.04 -3.30 -7.52
CA GLU A 87 19.99 -2.58 -6.25
C GLU A 87 19.90 -1.06 -6.42
N ASN A 88 20.57 -0.51 -7.44
CA ASN A 88 20.58 0.93 -7.73
C ASN A 88 19.37 1.40 -8.54
N THR A 89 18.52 0.49 -9.03
CA THR A 89 17.33 0.86 -9.80
C THR A 89 16.33 1.59 -8.92
N ASP A 90 15.79 2.71 -9.43
CA ASP A 90 14.70 3.40 -8.76
C ASP A 90 13.40 2.60 -8.87
N TYR A 91 12.60 2.68 -7.82
CA TYR A 91 11.34 1.95 -7.73
C TYR A 91 10.32 2.78 -6.97
N GLY A 92 9.06 2.53 -7.26
CA GLY A 92 7.96 2.97 -6.41
C GLY A 92 7.60 1.94 -5.36
N VAL A 93 6.88 2.37 -4.34
CA VAL A 93 6.33 1.50 -3.31
C VAL A 93 4.88 1.89 -3.03
N ILE A 94 4.02 0.89 -2.88
CA ILE A 94 2.65 1.06 -2.39
C ILE A 94 2.59 0.50 -0.97
N HIS A 95 2.08 1.32 -0.04
CA HIS A 95 1.79 0.92 1.33
C HIS A 95 0.35 1.26 1.70
N ARG A 96 -0.16 0.67 2.78
CA ARG A 96 -1.41 1.04 3.45
C ARG A 96 -2.59 1.17 2.49
N LEU A 97 -2.67 0.22 1.53
CA LEU A 97 -3.80 0.13 0.62
C LEU A 97 -5.04 -0.35 1.39
N ALA A 98 -6.02 0.53 1.56
CA ALA A 98 -7.26 0.22 2.26
C ALA A 98 -8.46 0.83 1.54
N VAL A 99 -9.57 0.11 1.51
CA VAL A 99 -10.80 0.51 0.86
C VAL A 99 -11.96 0.29 1.82
N GLY A 100 -12.91 1.21 1.84
CA GLY A 100 -14.13 1.06 2.64
C GLY A 100 -14.86 -0.24 2.31
N SER A 101 -15.39 -0.91 3.33
CA SER A 101 -15.98 -2.25 3.18
C SER A 101 -17.08 -2.30 2.11
N GLN A 102 -17.89 -1.25 2.00
CA GLN A 102 -18.95 -1.09 1.00
C GLN A 102 -18.46 -0.88 -0.43
N TYR A 103 -17.19 -0.51 -0.62
CA TYR A 103 -16.58 -0.23 -1.94
C TYR A 103 -15.67 -1.35 -2.43
N ARG A 104 -15.63 -2.48 -1.72
CA ARG A 104 -14.85 -3.66 -2.13
C ARG A 104 -15.39 -4.25 -3.44
N LYS A 105 -14.50 -4.86 -4.23
CA LYS A 105 -14.79 -5.51 -5.52
C LYS A 105 -15.25 -4.57 -6.64
N LEU A 106 -15.16 -3.25 -6.46
CA LEU A 106 -15.49 -2.25 -7.48
C LEU A 106 -14.26 -1.79 -8.31
N GLY A 107 -13.19 -2.58 -8.34
CA GLY A 107 -12.00 -2.28 -9.13
C GLY A 107 -11.02 -1.30 -8.48
N PHE A 108 -11.24 -0.92 -7.21
CA PHE A 108 -10.40 0.02 -6.46
C PHE A 108 -8.90 -0.31 -6.55
N SER A 109 -8.50 -1.53 -6.20
CA SER A 109 -7.09 -1.90 -6.19
C SER A 109 -6.47 -1.81 -7.58
N ARG A 110 -7.16 -2.29 -8.63
CA ARG A 110 -6.69 -2.16 -10.00
C ARG A 110 -6.47 -0.70 -10.38
N PHE A 111 -7.43 0.16 -10.08
CA PHE A 111 -7.33 1.59 -10.34
C PHE A 111 -6.09 2.20 -9.66
N VAL A 112 -5.86 1.90 -8.37
CA VAL A 112 -4.69 2.43 -7.63
C VAL A 112 -3.38 1.93 -8.25
N PHE A 113 -3.27 0.65 -8.57
CA PHE A 113 -2.07 0.09 -9.20
C PHE A 113 -1.79 0.72 -10.57
N ASP A 114 -2.83 0.85 -11.41
CA ASP A 114 -2.69 1.46 -12.73
C ASP A 114 -2.26 2.94 -12.64
N GLU A 115 -2.80 3.70 -11.69
CA GLU A 115 -2.42 5.09 -11.45
C GLU A 115 -0.98 5.21 -10.90
N CYS A 116 -0.56 4.33 -10.01
CA CYS A 116 0.82 4.30 -9.52
C CYS A 116 1.81 3.96 -10.65
N HIS A 117 1.50 2.98 -11.49
CA HIS A 117 2.32 2.65 -12.66
C HIS A 117 2.41 3.81 -13.65
N LYS A 118 1.31 4.51 -13.94
CA LYS A 118 1.33 5.71 -14.81
C LYS A 118 2.25 6.79 -14.23
N ARG A 119 2.18 7.05 -12.92
CA ARG A 119 3.02 8.05 -12.24
C ARG A 119 4.50 7.68 -12.26
N LEU A 120 4.84 6.40 -12.09
CA LEU A 120 6.21 5.91 -12.20
C LEU A 120 6.74 6.05 -13.62
N LYS A 121 5.92 5.70 -14.62
CA LYS A 121 6.29 5.81 -16.02
C LYS A 121 6.61 7.26 -16.44
N LEU A 122 5.88 8.25 -15.89
CA LEU A 122 6.15 9.67 -16.10
C LEU A 122 7.50 10.13 -15.51
N GLN A 123 8.08 9.35 -14.57
CA GLN A 123 9.37 9.58 -13.93
C GLN A 123 10.47 8.65 -14.47
N ASP A 124 10.19 7.90 -15.54
CA ASP A 124 11.08 6.88 -16.12
C ASP A 124 11.45 5.76 -15.12
N ILE A 125 10.58 5.49 -14.15
CA ILE A 125 10.73 4.41 -13.18
C ILE A 125 9.91 3.20 -13.62
N ASN A 126 10.57 2.05 -13.80
CA ASN A 126 9.97 0.84 -14.35
C ASN A 126 9.78 -0.30 -13.32
N SER A 127 9.90 0.01 -12.03
CA SER A 127 9.78 -0.95 -10.95
C SER A 127 8.82 -0.44 -9.88
N LEU A 128 7.90 -1.30 -9.45
CA LEU A 128 7.01 -1.06 -8.32
C LEU A 128 7.10 -2.26 -7.37
N ARG A 129 7.43 -2.00 -6.10
CA ARG A 129 7.62 -3.01 -5.07
C ARG A 129 6.50 -2.91 -4.04
N ILE A 130 6.12 -4.05 -3.50
CA ILE A 130 5.07 -4.17 -2.49
C ILE A 130 5.46 -5.31 -1.58
N ASP A 131 5.24 -5.12 -0.30
CA ASP A 131 5.33 -6.17 0.69
C ASP A 131 3.96 -6.50 1.29
N THR A 132 3.79 -7.73 1.76
CA THR A 132 2.56 -8.17 2.42
C THR A 132 2.84 -9.30 3.40
N HIS A 133 1.95 -9.47 4.36
CA HIS A 133 2.02 -10.58 5.32
C HIS A 133 1.78 -11.93 4.61
N GLU A 134 2.48 -12.98 5.05
CA GLU A 134 2.36 -14.32 4.46
C GLU A 134 0.94 -14.90 4.52
N GLY A 135 0.17 -14.55 5.56
CA GLY A 135 -1.24 -14.93 5.72
C GLY A 135 -2.19 -14.17 4.82
N ASN A 136 -1.79 -13.00 4.26
CA ASN A 136 -2.66 -12.17 3.45
C ASN A 136 -2.80 -12.72 2.02
N LYS A 137 -3.49 -13.87 1.90
CA LYS A 137 -3.69 -14.57 0.62
C LYS A 137 -4.47 -13.72 -0.39
N GLY A 138 -5.34 -12.84 0.08
CA GLY A 138 -6.09 -11.92 -0.78
C GLY A 138 -5.15 -10.97 -1.51
N MET A 139 -4.21 -10.32 -0.80
CA MET A 139 -3.21 -9.44 -1.42
C MET A 139 -2.26 -10.21 -2.33
N GLN A 140 -1.76 -11.38 -1.90
CA GLN A 140 -0.89 -12.21 -2.74
C GLN A 140 -1.57 -12.60 -4.06
N HIS A 141 -2.86 -13.00 -4.00
CA HIS A 141 -3.63 -13.32 -5.20
C HIS A 141 -3.78 -12.11 -6.13
N LEU A 142 -4.10 -10.95 -5.56
CA LEU A 142 -4.21 -9.69 -6.30
C LEU A 142 -2.91 -9.32 -7.00
N LEU A 143 -1.78 -9.37 -6.29
CA LEU A 143 -0.46 -9.09 -6.85
C LEU A 143 -0.13 -10.03 -8.01
N LYS A 144 -0.39 -11.34 -7.85
CA LYS A 144 -0.20 -12.32 -8.93
C LYS A 144 -1.05 -12.01 -10.16
N GLN A 145 -2.32 -11.60 -9.97
CA GLN A 145 -3.20 -11.21 -11.07
C GLN A 145 -2.70 -9.96 -11.82
N PHE A 146 -1.97 -9.09 -11.14
CA PHE A 146 -1.37 -7.88 -11.74
C PHE A 146 0.02 -8.12 -12.33
N GLY A 147 0.49 -9.37 -12.33
CA GLY A 147 1.77 -9.75 -12.92
C GLY A 147 2.98 -9.51 -12.02
N TYR A 148 2.77 -9.26 -10.72
CA TYR A 148 3.89 -9.15 -9.77
C TYR A 148 4.55 -10.51 -9.56
N VAL A 149 5.86 -10.48 -9.40
CA VAL A 149 6.70 -11.65 -9.19
C VAL A 149 7.20 -11.65 -7.75
N TYR A 150 7.05 -12.77 -7.06
CA TYR A 150 7.61 -12.97 -5.74
C TYR A 150 9.14 -12.95 -5.79
N CYS A 151 9.74 -12.07 -4.98
CA CYS A 151 11.18 -11.85 -4.95
C CYS A 151 11.88 -12.44 -3.72
N GLY A 152 11.14 -12.63 -2.62
CA GLY A 152 11.72 -13.12 -1.37
C GLY A 152 11.06 -12.52 -0.14
N ILE A 153 11.77 -12.57 0.99
CA ILE A 153 11.30 -12.10 2.29
C ILE A 153 12.15 -10.92 2.76
N ILE A 154 11.50 -9.84 3.17
CA ILE A 154 12.12 -8.71 3.86
C ILE A 154 11.82 -8.76 5.35
N LEU A 155 12.64 -8.07 6.15
CA LEU A 155 12.43 -7.90 7.58
C LEU A 155 12.12 -6.43 7.86
N LEU A 156 10.98 -6.16 8.48
CA LEU A 156 10.61 -4.82 8.95
C LEU A 156 11.41 -4.44 10.19
N GLU A 157 11.45 -3.15 10.52
CA GLU A 157 12.10 -2.65 11.75
C GLU A 157 11.46 -3.23 13.03
N SER A 158 10.18 -3.58 12.98
CA SER A 158 9.48 -4.30 14.06
C SER A 158 9.98 -5.73 14.30
N GLY A 159 10.77 -6.29 13.36
CA GLY A 159 11.18 -7.70 13.38
C GLY A 159 10.25 -8.63 12.59
N ASP A 160 9.17 -8.12 12.04
CA ASP A 160 8.21 -8.91 11.27
C ASP A 160 8.73 -9.23 9.86
N GLU A 161 8.50 -10.47 9.43
CA GLU A 161 8.76 -10.88 8.05
C GLU A 161 7.61 -10.47 7.12
N ARG A 162 7.95 -10.03 5.89
CA ARG A 162 6.99 -9.75 4.81
C ARG A 162 7.49 -10.38 3.50
N LEU A 163 6.50 -10.80 2.68
CA LEU A 163 6.75 -11.34 1.34
C LEU A 163 6.93 -10.21 0.34
#